data_2a9efebccbd68d2ad0a371a1aca91ecb
#
_entry.id   2a9efebccbd68d2ad0a371a1aca91ecb
#
_cell.length_a   1.000
_cell.length_b   1.000
_cell.length_c   1.000
_cell.angle_alpha   90.00
_cell.angle_beta   90.00
_cell.angle_gamma   90.00
#
_symmetry.space_group_name_H-M   'P 1'
#
loop_
_entity.id
_entity.type
_entity.pdbx_description
1 polymer ?
#
loop_
_entity_poly.entity_id
_entity_poly.type
_entity_poly.pdbx_seq_one_letter_code
_entity_poly.pdbx_strand_id
1 'polypeptide(L)'
;MPHNVFLHSALVQSREIDPRKTSRVREALKYYSIESAIALAISFIINLFVTTVFAKAFFGTALADTIGLGNAGQFLEEKFGGGIIPILYIWAVGLLAAGQSSTITGTYAGQFIMGGFLDLRLKKWLRVLITRSCAIIPTLIVALIFDSSEDSLDTLNEWLNGLQSVQIPFALIPLLCLVAKDDLMWVSKIGPVLKTISWLVAALVIAINGYLLQQFFAEQVEQPLLVPSYFSLLHMSHSLYTLSGEALQFVHSVSSSQEAM
;
A
#
# COMPACT_ATOMS: atom_id res chain seq x y z
N MET A 1 1.43 -0.62 0.79
CA MET A 1 0.02 -0.21 0.56
C MET A 1 -0.13 0.24 -0.89
N PRO A 2 -0.75 -0.59 -1.77
CA PRO A 2 -0.88 -0.28 -3.20
C PRO A 2 -1.68 0.98 -3.50
N HIS A 3 -2.68 1.29 -2.66
CA HIS A 3 -3.52 2.47 -2.81
C HIS A 3 -2.78 3.81 -2.66
N ASN A 4 -1.58 3.81 -2.11
CA ASN A 4 -0.76 5.03 -2.01
C ASN A 4 -0.33 5.58 -3.38
N VAL A 5 -0.26 4.72 -4.41
CA VAL A 5 0.00 5.15 -5.79
C VAL A 5 -1.10 6.11 -6.27
N PHE A 6 -2.37 5.75 -6.02
CA PHE A 6 -3.53 6.58 -6.38
C PHE A 6 -3.56 7.87 -5.55
N LEU A 7 -3.28 7.78 -4.26
CA LEU A 7 -3.20 8.95 -3.39
C LEU A 7 -2.11 9.92 -3.84
N HIS A 8 -0.92 9.42 -4.17
CA HIS A 8 0.18 10.27 -4.65
C HIS A 8 -0.19 10.99 -5.94
N SER A 9 -0.81 10.29 -6.89
CA SER A 9 -1.34 10.89 -8.12
C SER A 9 -2.33 12.03 -7.83
N ALA A 10 -3.27 11.81 -6.93
CA ALA A 10 -4.25 12.82 -6.55
C ALA A 10 -3.62 14.04 -5.86
N LEU A 11 -2.63 13.83 -4.99
CA LEU A 11 -1.89 14.91 -4.33
C LEU A 11 -1.07 15.74 -5.33
N VAL A 12 -0.46 15.11 -6.32
CA VAL A 12 0.25 15.81 -7.39
C VAL A 12 -0.73 16.65 -8.22
N GLN A 13 -1.89 16.11 -8.57
CA GLN A 13 -2.91 16.81 -9.35
C GLN A 13 -3.56 17.98 -8.58
N SER A 14 -3.52 17.99 -7.26
CA SER A 14 -4.05 19.11 -6.46
C SER A 14 -3.21 20.39 -6.59
N ARG A 15 -2.01 20.32 -7.14
CA ARG A 15 -1.11 21.47 -7.36
C ARG A 15 -1.40 22.06 -8.74
N GLU A 16 -1.74 23.36 -8.77
CA GLU A 16 -2.05 24.07 -10.01
C GLU A 16 -0.80 24.27 -10.87
N ILE A 17 -0.59 23.40 -11.83
CA ILE A 17 0.49 23.51 -12.83
C ILE A 17 -0.17 23.60 -14.19
N ASP A 18 0.23 24.63 -14.97
CA ASP A 18 -0.22 24.80 -16.34
C ASP A 18 0.39 23.72 -17.25
N PRO A 19 -0.38 22.71 -17.70
CA PRO A 19 0.12 21.60 -18.49
C PRO A 19 0.61 22.02 -19.87
N ARG A 20 0.22 23.21 -20.36
CA ARG A 20 0.62 23.76 -21.67
C ARG A 20 2.06 24.28 -21.67
N LYS A 21 2.64 24.54 -20.50
CA LYS A 21 4.01 25.05 -20.35
C LYS A 21 4.98 23.94 -20.02
N THR A 22 5.60 23.35 -21.02
CA THR A 22 6.55 22.23 -20.90
C THR A 22 7.69 22.49 -19.89
N SER A 23 8.17 23.75 -19.81
CA SER A 23 9.21 24.12 -18.85
C SER A 23 8.74 23.99 -17.40
N ARG A 24 7.51 24.43 -17.10
CA ARG A 24 6.92 24.32 -15.76
C ARG A 24 6.61 22.88 -15.38
N VAL A 25 6.13 22.09 -16.32
CA VAL A 25 5.90 20.65 -16.13
C VAL A 25 7.21 19.94 -15.79
N ARG A 26 8.29 20.22 -16.54
CA ARG A 26 9.62 19.62 -16.26
C ARG A 26 10.19 20.06 -14.92
N GLU A 27 10.04 21.32 -14.58
CA GLU A 27 10.45 21.85 -13.27
C GLU A 27 9.67 21.17 -12.13
N ALA A 28 8.36 21.05 -12.25
CA ALA A 28 7.50 20.38 -11.29
C ALA A 28 7.88 18.91 -11.10
N LEU A 29 8.10 18.16 -12.18
CA LEU A 29 8.55 16.78 -12.14
C LEU A 29 9.88 16.62 -11.40
N LYS A 30 10.82 17.56 -11.59
CA LYS A 30 12.10 17.56 -10.87
C LYS A 30 11.87 17.72 -9.36
N TYR A 31 11.06 18.69 -8.94
CA TYR A 31 10.77 18.89 -7.51
C TYR A 31 10.01 17.71 -6.90
N TYR A 32 9.03 17.14 -7.59
CA TYR A 32 8.30 15.95 -7.12
C TYR A 32 9.22 14.73 -6.99
N SER A 33 10.16 14.55 -7.92
CA SER A 33 11.14 13.46 -7.83
C SER A 33 12.06 13.63 -6.63
N ILE A 34 12.51 14.85 -6.32
CA ILE A 34 13.36 15.14 -5.17
C ILE A 34 12.56 14.93 -3.87
N GLU A 35 11.34 15.47 -3.79
CA GLU A 35 10.45 15.30 -2.63
C GLU A 35 10.19 13.82 -2.33
N SER A 36 9.84 13.05 -3.35
CA SER A 36 9.61 11.60 -3.23
C SER A 36 10.89 10.85 -2.84
N ALA A 37 12.03 11.20 -3.42
CA ALA A 37 13.30 10.56 -3.09
C ALA A 37 13.71 10.80 -1.63
N ILE A 38 13.55 12.02 -1.13
CA ILE A 38 13.82 12.35 0.28
C ILE A 38 12.89 11.59 1.21
N ALA A 39 11.59 11.58 0.92
CA ALA A 39 10.60 10.86 1.73
C ALA A 39 10.89 9.34 1.78
N LEU A 40 11.22 8.75 0.63
CA LEU A 40 11.58 7.33 0.55
C LEU A 40 12.91 7.02 1.26
N ALA A 41 13.91 7.91 1.17
CA ALA A 41 15.18 7.74 1.88
C ALA A 41 14.97 7.77 3.40
N ILE A 42 14.18 8.70 3.92
CA ILE A 42 13.84 8.76 5.35
C ILE A 42 13.09 7.49 5.78
N SER A 43 12.09 7.06 5.00
CA SER A 43 11.35 5.83 5.27
C SER A 43 12.27 4.60 5.28
N PHE A 44 13.19 4.50 4.33
CA PHE A 44 14.18 3.43 4.27
C PHE A 44 15.07 3.40 5.52
N ILE A 45 15.59 4.56 5.94
CA ILE A 45 16.44 4.69 7.13
C ILE A 45 15.68 4.24 8.38
N ILE A 46 14.43 4.68 8.55
CA ILE A 46 13.59 4.27 9.69
C ILE A 46 13.40 2.75 9.70
N ASN A 47 13.01 2.17 8.58
CA ASN A 47 12.82 0.72 8.46
C ASN A 47 14.12 -0.05 8.75
N LEU A 48 15.24 0.44 8.24
CA LEU A 48 16.56 -0.16 8.48
C LEU A 48 16.90 -0.18 9.98
N PHE A 49 16.69 0.94 10.68
CA PHE A 49 16.95 1.01 12.12
C PHE A 49 16.04 0.07 12.90
N VAL A 50 14.73 0.09 12.62
CA VAL A 50 13.79 -0.81 13.31
C VAL A 50 14.18 -2.26 13.10
N THR A 51 14.41 -2.69 11.85
CA THR A 51 14.82 -4.06 11.54
C THR A 51 16.14 -4.44 12.23
N THR A 52 17.12 -3.52 12.23
CA THR A 52 18.44 -3.77 12.86
C THR A 52 18.31 -3.93 14.38
N VAL A 53 17.47 -3.11 15.03
CA VAL A 53 17.24 -3.20 16.48
C VAL A 53 16.62 -4.55 16.85
N PHE A 54 15.56 -4.96 16.14
CA PHE A 54 14.92 -6.24 16.39
C PHE A 54 15.83 -7.42 16.05
N ALA A 55 16.54 -7.38 14.94
CA ALA A 55 17.49 -8.42 14.58
C ALA A 55 18.58 -8.55 15.64
N LYS A 56 19.18 -7.45 16.10
CA LYS A 56 20.21 -7.49 17.15
C LYS A 56 19.70 -8.00 18.49
N ALA A 57 18.44 -7.71 18.82
CA ALA A 57 17.87 -8.08 20.10
C ALA A 57 17.43 -9.54 20.16
N PHE A 58 16.86 -10.07 19.07
CA PHE A 58 16.08 -11.30 19.12
C PHE A 58 16.47 -12.35 18.09
N PHE A 59 17.33 -12.04 17.10
CA PHE A 59 17.76 -13.03 16.10
C PHE A 59 18.45 -14.24 16.76
N GLY A 60 17.96 -15.44 16.45
CA GLY A 60 18.46 -16.69 16.99
C GLY A 60 18.06 -16.99 18.43
N THR A 61 17.11 -16.23 19.00
CA THR A 61 16.53 -16.53 20.32
C THR A 61 15.17 -17.23 20.16
N ALA A 62 14.78 -18.04 21.15
CA ALA A 62 13.47 -18.69 21.17
C ALA A 62 12.29 -17.67 21.23
N LEU A 63 12.57 -16.44 21.62
CA LEU A 63 11.59 -15.35 21.67
C LEU A 63 11.24 -14.78 20.29
N ALA A 64 12.07 -15.03 19.27
CA ALA A 64 11.84 -14.46 17.93
C ALA A 64 10.48 -14.83 17.35
N ASP A 65 10.00 -16.04 17.63
CA ASP A 65 8.73 -16.55 17.11
C ASP A 65 7.50 -16.10 17.93
N THR A 66 7.71 -15.49 19.10
CA THR A 66 6.64 -15.03 20.01
C THR A 66 6.47 -13.51 20.01
N ILE A 67 7.33 -12.78 19.29
CA ILE A 67 7.27 -11.32 19.24
C ILE A 67 6.28 -10.88 18.17
N GLY A 68 5.16 -10.32 18.65
CA GLY A 68 4.15 -9.66 17.83
C GLY A 68 4.18 -8.14 17.97
N LEU A 69 3.30 -7.48 17.25
CA LEU A 69 3.20 -6.02 17.25
C LEU A 69 2.80 -5.45 18.63
N GLY A 70 1.96 -6.17 19.37
CA GLY A 70 1.42 -5.76 20.66
C GLY A 70 2.45 -5.85 21.78
N ASN A 71 3.24 -6.92 21.82
CA ASN A 71 4.18 -7.21 22.91
C ASN A 71 5.62 -6.73 22.64
N ALA A 72 5.92 -6.33 21.40
CA ALA A 72 7.25 -5.89 20.99
C ALA A 72 7.84 -4.77 21.88
N GLY A 73 6.99 -3.84 22.37
CA GLY A 73 7.42 -2.77 23.26
C GLY A 73 7.91 -3.28 24.62
N GLN A 74 7.26 -4.30 25.17
CA GLN A 74 7.62 -4.92 26.45
C GLN A 74 8.94 -5.67 26.32
N PHE A 75 9.11 -6.48 25.28
CA PHE A 75 10.36 -7.20 25.01
C PHE A 75 11.55 -6.27 24.75
N LEU A 76 11.32 -5.13 24.09
CA LEU A 76 12.37 -4.12 23.90
C LEU A 76 12.76 -3.46 25.22
N GLU A 77 11.81 -3.18 26.11
CA GLU A 77 12.05 -2.62 27.42
C GLU A 77 12.84 -3.59 28.31
N GLU A 78 12.47 -4.87 28.31
CA GLU A 78 13.21 -5.92 29.04
C GLU A 78 14.65 -6.06 28.54
N LYS A 79 14.87 -5.98 27.23
CA LYS A 79 16.18 -6.19 26.62
C LYS A 79 17.12 -5.00 26.75
N PHE A 80 16.62 -3.79 26.61
CA PHE A 80 17.45 -2.57 26.56
C PHE A 80 17.30 -1.71 27.84
N GLY A 81 16.43 -2.07 28.73
CA GLY A 81 16.16 -1.38 30.00
C GLY A 81 15.33 -0.11 29.81
N GLY A 82 14.60 0.25 30.83
CA GLY A 82 13.87 1.51 30.92
C GLY A 82 14.80 2.62 31.39
N GLY A 83 15.10 3.59 30.53
CA GLY A 83 15.74 4.83 30.93
C GLY A 83 14.75 5.82 31.58
N ILE A 84 15.03 7.10 31.50
CA ILE A 84 14.13 8.19 31.99
C ILE A 84 12.77 8.14 31.27
N ILE A 85 12.75 7.72 29.99
CA ILE A 85 11.53 7.48 29.21
C ILE A 85 11.49 5.99 28.88
N PRO A 86 10.49 5.24 29.40
CA PRO A 86 10.36 3.80 29.11
C PRO A 86 10.17 3.56 27.61
N ILE A 87 10.92 2.61 27.06
CA ILE A 87 10.90 2.25 25.62
C ILE A 87 9.50 1.82 25.19
N LEU A 88 8.74 1.17 26.09
CA LEU A 88 7.37 0.78 25.90
C LEU A 88 6.49 1.95 25.44
N TYR A 89 6.58 3.11 26.11
CA TYR A 89 5.77 4.28 25.74
C TYR A 89 6.19 4.88 24.39
N ILE A 90 7.49 4.89 24.08
CA ILE A 90 7.98 5.33 22.77
C ILE A 90 7.40 4.45 21.66
N TRP A 91 7.43 3.13 21.88
CA TRP A 91 6.85 2.16 20.94
C TRP A 91 5.34 2.36 20.79
N ALA A 92 4.61 2.48 21.87
CA ALA A 92 3.16 2.68 21.88
C ALA A 92 2.74 3.97 21.15
N VAL A 93 3.42 5.08 21.42
CA VAL A 93 3.15 6.36 20.73
C VAL A 93 3.51 6.26 19.24
N GLY A 94 4.62 5.61 18.90
CA GLY A 94 5.00 5.35 17.52
C GLY A 94 3.95 4.54 16.75
N LEU A 95 3.46 3.48 17.37
CA LEU A 95 2.43 2.61 16.82
C LEU A 95 1.10 3.35 16.63
N LEU A 96 0.70 4.14 17.65
CA LEU A 96 -0.49 4.99 17.57
C LEU A 96 -0.40 6.02 16.44
N ALA A 97 0.74 6.70 16.31
CA ALA A 97 0.98 7.68 15.26
C ALA A 97 0.95 7.03 13.86
N ALA A 98 1.57 5.86 13.71
CA ALA A 98 1.56 5.10 12.47
C ALA A 98 0.14 4.66 12.08
N GLY A 99 -0.65 4.15 13.04
CA GLY A 99 -2.04 3.77 12.85
C GLY A 99 -2.93 4.95 12.43
N GLN A 100 -2.78 6.09 13.08
CA GLN A 100 -3.52 7.31 12.73
C GLN A 100 -3.16 7.80 11.32
N SER A 101 -1.87 7.86 10.99
CA SER A 101 -1.39 8.25 9.66
C SER A 101 -1.95 7.32 8.58
N SER A 102 -1.88 6.01 8.81
CA SER A 102 -2.39 4.99 7.87
C SER A 102 -3.91 5.14 7.66
N THR A 103 -4.68 5.40 8.72
CA THR A 103 -6.13 5.58 8.66
C THR A 103 -6.50 6.82 7.83
N ILE A 104 -5.81 7.93 8.03
CA ILE A 104 -6.02 9.17 7.27
C ILE A 104 -5.69 8.93 5.78
N THR A 105 -4.52 8.36 5.51
CA THR A 105 -4.03 8.08 4.16
C THR A 105 -4.98 7.16 3.40
N GLY A 106 -5.43 6.06 4.02
CA GLY A 106 -6.38 5.12 3.44
C GLY A 106 -7.75 5.75 3.16
N THR A 107 -8.22 6.64 4.06
CA THR A 107 -9.49 7.36 3.85
C THR A 107 -9.41 8.30 2.64
N TYR A 108 -8.32 9.05 2.50
CA TYR A 108 -8.11 9.92 1.35
C TYR A 108 -7.98 9.13 0.05
N ALA A 109 -7.16 8.07 0.03
CA ALA A 109 -7.03 7.21 -1.12
C ALA A 109 -8.38 6.63 -1.57
N GLY A 110 -9.19 6.14 -0.63
CA GLY A 110 -10.54 5.64 -0.92
C GLY A 110 -11.46 6.68 -1.55
N GLN A 111 -11.39 7.94 -1.10
CA GLN A 111 -12.19 9.02 -1.70
C GLN A 111 -11.80 9.29 -3.17
N PHE A 112 -10.50 9.27 -3.48
CA PHE A 112 -10.02 9.49 -4.86
C PHE A 112 -10.36 8.31 -5.76
N ILE A 113 -10.23 7.08 -5.27
CA ILE A 113 -10.59 5.87 -6.01
C ILE A 113 -12.10 5.88 -6.31
N MET A 114 -12.95 6.16 -5.32
CA MET A 114 -14.39 6.26 -5.52
C MET A 114 -14.77 7.37 -6.52
N GLY A 115 -14.08 8.52 -6.47
CA GLY A 115 -14.32 9.62 -7.40
C GLY A 115 -13.86 9.35 -8.81
N GLY A 116 -12.75 8.62 -8.98
CA GLY A 116 -12.13 8.36 -10.27
C GLY A 116 -12.72 7.15 -11.01
N PHE A 117 -12.92 6.03 -10.30
CA PHE A 117 -13.38 4.78 -10.92
C PHE A 117 -14.90 4.61 -10.92
N LEU A 118 -15.58 5.05 -9.85
CA LEU A 118 -17.01 4.80 -9.69
C LEU A 118 -17.88 6.00 -10.12
N ASP A 119 -17.28 7.14 -10.52
CA ASP A 119 -17.94 8.40 -10.83
C ASP A 119 -19.08 8.77 -9.84
N LEU A 120 -18.91 8.39 -8.58
CA LEU A 120 -19.89 8.62 -7.53
C LEU A 120 -19.92 10.11 -7.17
N ARG A 121 -20.91 10.83 -7.66
CA ARG A 121 -21.15 12.26 -7.38
C ARG A 121 -21.76 12.50 -5.99
N LEU A 122 -21.24 11.78 -4.99
CA LEU A 122 -21.65 11.92 -3.60
C LEU A 122 -21.00 13.15 -2.94
N LYS A 123 -21.67 13.73 -1.96
CA LYS A 123 -21.09 14.80 -1.12
C LYS A 123 -19.82 14.28 -0.43
N LYS A 124 -18.80 15.12 -0.28
CA LYS A 124 -17.49 14.74 0.29
C LYS A 124 -17.61 14.02 1.64
N TRP A 125 -18.45 14.54 2.55
CA TRP A 125 -18.65 13.95 3.87
C TRP A 125 -19.26 12.54 3.81
N LEU A 126 -20.17 12.28 2.85
CA LEU A 126 -20.81 10.98 2.68
C LEU A 126 -19.82 9.94 2.15
N ARG A 127 -18.91 10.32 1.24
CA ARG A 127 -17.81 9.44 0.79
C ARG A 127 -16.91 9.05 1.96
N VAL A 128 -16.53 10.02 2.81
CA VAL A 128 -15.73 9.76 4.02
C VAL A 128 -16.46 8.80 4.94
N LEU A 129 -17.76 9.03 5.18
CA LEU A 129 -18.56 8.18 6.05
C LEU A 129 -18.62 6.74 5.53
N ILE A 130 -18.92 6.56 4.25
CA ILE A 130 -19.00 5.23 3.62
C ILE A 130 -17.65 4.51 3.70
N THR A 131 -16.56 5.15 3.27
CA THR A 131 -15.23 4.53 3.29
C THR A 131 -14.80 4.15 4.70
N ARG A 132 -15.02 5.00 5.70
CA ARG A 132 -14.69 4.70 7.09
C ARG A 132 -15.58 3.61 7.67
N SER A 133 -16.88 3.66 7.44
CA SER A 133 -17.80 2.62 7.92
C SER A 133 -17.46 1.25 7.31
N CYS A 134 -17.18 1.18 6.02
CA CYS A 134 -16.76 -0.06 5.35
C CYS A 134 -15.43 -0.62 5.89
N ALA A 135 -14.56 0.22 6.44
CA ALA A 135 -13.31 -0.24 7.05
C ALA A 135 -13.50 -0.58 8.54
N ILE A 136 -14.14 0.31 9.30
CA ILE A 136 -14.24 0.20 10.77
C ILE A 136 -15.19 -0.92 11.18
N ILE A 137 -16.35 -1.05 10.51
CA ILE A 137 -17.37 -2.04 10.93
C ILE A 137 -16.82 -3.48 10.82
N PRO A 138 -16.24 -3.94 9.70
CA PRO A 138 -15.65 -5.28 9.63
C PRO A 138 -14.52 -5.48 10.64
N THR A 139 -13.67 -4.46 10.84
CA THR A 139 -12.55 -4.54 11.79
C THR A 139 -13.06 -4.69 13.23
N LEU A 140 -14.10 -3.94 13.61
CA LEU A 140 -14.72 -4.07 14.94
C LEU A 140 -15.38 -5.44 15.12
N ILE A 141 -16.08 -5.94 14.10
CA ILE A 141 -16.70 -7.27 14.15
C ILE A 141 -15.64 -8.34 14.36
N VAL A 142 -14.55 -8.28 13.60
CA VAL A 142 -13.43 -9.22 13.74
C VAL A 142 -12.80 -9.11 15.12
N ALA A 143 -12.51 -7.89 15.59
CA ALA A 143 -11.93 -7.67 16.92
C ALA A 143 -12.81 -8.16 18.07
N LEU A 144 -14.14 -8.09 17.93
CA LEU A 144 -15.09 -8.58 18.94
C LEU A 144 -15.27 -10.10 18.92
N ILE A 145 -15.15 -10.73 17.73
CA ILE A 145 -15.33 -12.18 17.57
C ILE A 145 -14.07 -12.95 18.00
N PHE A 146 -12.91 -12.42 17.64
CA PHE A 146 -11.62 -13.06 17.89
C PHE A 146 -11.04 -12.64 19.23
N ASP A 147 -11.76 -12.63 20.29
CA ASP A 147 -11.32 -12.33 21.65
C ASP A 147 -9.86 -11.82 21.71
N SER A 148 -9.58 -10.70 22.30
CA SER A 148 -8.35 -9.89 22.21
C SER A 148 -7.02 -10.61 22.55
N SER A 149 -6.82 -11.85 22.09
CA SER A 149 -5.55 -12.54 22.21
C SER A 149 -4.53 -11.92 21.24
N GLU A 150 -3.32 -11.72 21.68
CA GLU A 150 -2.23 -11.15 20.86
C GLU A 150 -2.02 -11.94 19.57
N ASP A 151 -2.11 -13.27 19.64
CA ASP A 151 -2.00 -14.18 18.50
C ASP A 151 -3.05 -13.94 17.40
N SER A 152 -4.27 -13.56 17.79
CA SER A 152 -5.35 -13.28 16.82
C SER A 152 -5.11 -11.99 16.04
N LEU A 153 -4.52 -10.97 16.68
CA LEU A 153 -4.18 -9.71 16.02
C LEU A 153 -3.02 -9.88 15.04
N ASP A 154 -2.04 -10.68 15.38
CA ASP A 154 -0.90 -10.97 14.51
C ASP A 154 -1.34 -11.79 13.30
N THR A 155 -2.18 -12.80 13.48
CA THR A 155 -2.82 -13.56 12.39
C THR A 155 -3.61 -12.63 11.46
N LEU A 156 -4.38 -11.69 12.00
CA LEU A 156 -5.12 -10.72 11.19
C LEU A 156 -4.19 -9.83 10.37
N ASN A 157 -3.06 -9.39 10.94
CA ASN A 157 -2.05 -8.61 10.23
C ASN A 157 -1.41 -9.40 9.09
N GLU A 158 -1.16 -10.68 9.27
CA GLU A 158 -0.64 -11.59 8.23
C GLU A 158 -1.63 -11.71 7.06
N TRP A 159 -2.91 -11.90 7.36
CA TRP A 159 -3.97 -11.91 6.33
C TRP A 159 -4.05 -10.60 5.56
N LEU A 160 -3.97 -9.46 6.23
CA LEU A 160 -3.96 -8.15 5.59
C LEU A 160 -2.73 -7.95 4.70
N ASN A 161 -1.58 -8.43 5.11
CA ASN A 161 -0.35 -8.40 4.32
C ASN A 161 -0.45 -9.30 3.08
N GLY A 162 -1.01 -10.50 3.22
CA GLY A 162 -1.31 -11.38 2.11
C GLY A 162 -2.23 -10.74 1.07
N LEU A 163 -3.32 -10.10 1.54
CA LEU A 163 -4.25 -9.37 0.67
C LEU A 163 -3.57 -8.20 -0.06
N GLN A 164 -2.70 -7.44 0.62
CA GLN A 164 -1.93 -6.37 0.00
C GLN A 164 -0.95 -6.89 -1.06
N SER A 165 -0.31 -8.03 -0.83
CA SER A 165 0.60 -8.68 -1.78
C SER A 165 -0.10 -9.04 -3.09
N VAL A 166 -1.35 -9.51 -3.02
CA VAL A 166 -2.20 -9.77 -4.21
C VAL A 166 -2.48 -8.47 -4.98
N GLN A 167 -2.68 -7.36 -4.29
CA GLN A 167 -3.06 -6.09 -4.93
C GLN A 167 -1.90 -5.37 -5.64
N ILE A 168 -0.63 -5.64 -5.26
CA ILE A 168 0.54 -4.94 -5.80
C ILE A 168 0.65 -5.02 -7.33
N PRO A 169 0.55 -6.18 -7.98
CA PRO A 169 0.62 -6.29 -9.45
C PRO A 169 -0.43 -5.44 -10.16
N PHE A 170 -1.66 -5.38 -9.61
CA PHE A 170 -2.78 -4.64 -10.20
C PHE A 170 -2.60 -3.12 -10.16
N ALA A 171 -1.84 -2.60 -9.21
CA ALA A 171 -1.48 -1.19 -9.17
C ALA A 171 -0.23 -0.90 -10.02
N LEU A 172 0.78 -1.79 -9.98
CA LEU A 172 2.09 -1.56 -10.55
C LEU A 172 2.12 -1.74 -12.08
N ILE A 173 1.49 -2.79 -12.61
CA ILE A 173 1.50 -3.09 -14.04
C ILE A 173 0.79 -2.00 -14.86
N PRO A 174 -0.45 -1.57 -14.54
CA PRO A 174 -1.10 -0.48 -15.28
C PRO A 174 -0.32 0.83 -15.20
N LEU A 175 0.26 1.15 -14.03
CA LEU A 175 1.08 2.33 -13.86
C LEU A 175 2.28 2.33 -14.82
N LEU A 176 3.03 1.23 -14.89
CA LEU A 176 4.17 1.10 -15.80
C LEU A 176 3.77 1.14 -17.27
N CYS A 177 2.63 0.56 -17.62
CA CYS A 177 2.07 0.63 -18.96
C CYS A 177 1.73 2.08 -19.35
N LEU A 178 1.07 2.83 -18.45
CA LEU A 178 0.70 4.23 -18.70
C LEU A 178 1.91 5.13 -18.86
N VAL A 179 2.90 5.00 -17.97
CA VAL A 179 4.13 5.82 -17.98
C VAL A 179 5.02 5.50 -19.21
N ALA A 180 4.88 4.29 -19.76
CA ALA A 180 5.63 3.87 -20.97
C ALA A 180 4.94 4.28 -22.29
N LYS A 181 3.70 4.81 -22.25
CA LYS A 181 2.91 5.10 -23.45
C LYS A 181 3.29 6.45 -24.04
N ASP A 182 3.62 6.47 -25.34
CA ASP A 182 4.09 7.66 -26.05
C ASP A 182 3.02 8.75 -26.15
N ASP A 183 1.78 8.35 -26.46
CA ASP A 183 0.65 9.24 -26.68
C ASP A 183 0.22 10.02 -25.44
N LEU A 184 0.47 9.46 -24.24
CA LEU A 184 0.07 10.07 -22.96
C LEU A 184 1.18 10.92 -22.34
N MET A 185 2.44 10.49 -22.48
CA MET A 185 3.56 11.09 -21.73
C MET A 185 4.36 12.12 -22.54
N TRP A 186 4.20 12.18 -23.84
CA TRP A 186 4.87 13.16 -24.71
C TRP A 186 6.34 13.40 -24.33
N VAL A 187 6.64 14.64 -23.90
CA VAL A 187 8.00 15.09 -23.50
C VAL A 187 8.46 14.48 -22.16
N SER A 188 7.54 13.97 -21.34
CA SER A 188 7.82 13.42 -20.01
C SER A 188 7.96 11.89 -20.00
N LYS A 189 8.00 11.26 -21.16
CA LYS A 189 8.21 9.83 -21.31
C LYS A 189 9.52 9.38 -20.66
N ILE A 190 9.47 8.25 -19.97
CA ILE A 190 10.67 7.62 -19.41
C ILE A 190 11.56 7.08 -20.53
N GLY A 191 12.88 7.30 -20.39
CA GLY A 191 13.86 6.75 -21.33
C GLY A 191 13.89 5.22 -21.31
N PRO A 192 14.43 4.58 -22.36
CA PRO A 192 14.43 3.11 -22.49
C PRO A 192 15.16 2.42 -21.33
N VAL A 193 16.26 3.00 -20.86
CA VAL A 193 17.03 2.46 -19.72
C VAL A 193 16.18 2.45 -18.45
N LEU A 194 15.53 3.59 -18.12
CA LEU A 194 14.69 3.69 -16.93
C LEU A 194 13.46 2.77 -17.05
N LYS A 195 12.88 2.66 -18.22
CA LYS A 195 11.78 1.72 -18.51
C LYS A 195 12.20 0.28 -18.21
N THR A 196 13.36 -0.16 -18.70
CA THR A 196 13.86 -1.52 -18.48
C THR A 196 14.12 -1.77 -16.98
N ILE A 197 14.78 -0.82 -16.30
CA ILE A 197 15.04 -0.92 -14.87
C ILE A 197 13.72 -1.02 -14.09
N SER A 198 12.74 -0.19 -14.41
CA SER A 198 11.42 -0.19 -13.73
C SER A 198 10.70 -1.52 -13.92
N TRP A 199 10.74 -2.13 -15.11
CA TRP A 199 10.15 -3.44 -15.35
C TRP A 199 10.89 -4.57 -14.64
N LEU A 200 12.23 -4.51 -14.56
CA LEU A 200 13.02 -5.48 -13.79
C LEU A 200 12.70 -5.40 -12.29
N VAL A 201 12.63 -4.18 -11.74
CA VAL A 201 12.25 -3.97 -10.34
C VAL A 201 10.82 -4.45 -10.09
N ALA A 202 9.89 -4.15 -10.99
CA ALA A 202 8.52 -4.62 -10.88
C ALA A 202 8.42 -6.15 -10.90
N ALA A 203 9.13 -6.80 -11.80
CA ALA A 203 9.19 -8.26 -11.87
C ALA A 203 9.75 -8.87 -10.58
N LEU A 204 10.82 -8.27 -10.04
CA LEU A 204 11.40 -8.69 -8.76
C LEU A 204 10.40 -8.56 -7.60
N VAL A 205 9.73 -7.39 -7.50
CA VAL A 205 8.72 -7.15 -6.45
C VAL A 205 7.56 -8.14 -6.58
N ILE A 206 7.07 -8.38 -7.79
CA ILE A 206 5.98 -9.35 -8.03
C ILE A 206 6.43 -10.76 -7.66
N ALA A 207 7.66 -11.16 -8.02
CA ALA A 207 8.19 -12.47 -7.69
C ALA A 207 8.33 -12.69 -6.18
N ILE A 208 8.86 -11.69 -5.44
CA ILE A 208 8.97 -11.74 -3.97
C ILE A 208 7.59 -11.84 -3.33
N ASN A 209 6.64 -11.00 -3.75
CA ASN A 209 5.28 -11.04 -3.20
C ASN A 209 4.56 -12.35 -3.54
N GLY A 210 4.78 -12.90 -4.73
CA GLY A 210 4.26 -14.21 -5.12
C GLY A 210 4.82 -15.35 -4.25
N TYR A 211 6.12 -15.30 -3.94
CA TYR A 211 6.76 -16.25 -3.04
C TYR A 211 6.21 -16.16 -1.61
N LEU A 212 6.09 -14.95 -1.06
CA LEU A 212 5.50 -14.73 0.27
C LEU A 212 4.05 -15.21 0.33
N LEU A 213 3.29 -14.96 -0.71
CA LEU A 213 1.91 -15.42 -0.81
C LEU A 213 1.83 -16.95 -0.87
N GLN A 214 2.74 -17.61 -1.59
CA GLN A 214 2.82 -19.06 -1.64
C GLN A 214 3.17 -19.65 -0.27
N GLN A 215 4.12 -19.08 0.47
CA GLN A 215 4.43 -19.50 1.84
C GLN A 215 3.21 -19.34 2.75
N PHE A 216 2.58 -18.17 2.72
CA PHE A 216 1.39 -17.88 3.52
C PHE A 216 0.29 -18.92 3.30
N PHE A 217 0.00 -19.30 2.05
CA PHE A 217 -0.98 -20.33 1.77
C PHE A 217 -0.51 -21.74 2.12
N ALA A 218 0.77 -22.04 2.01
CA ALA A 218 1.30 -23.36 2.38
C ALA A 218 1.16 -23.61 3.90
N GLU A 219 1.39 -22.61 4.73
CA GLU A 219 1.20 -22.68 6.18
C GLU A 219 -0.27 -22.77 6.59
N GLN A 220 -1.16 -22.11 5.84
CA GLN A 220 -2.60 -22.07 6.14
C GLN A 220 -3.37 -23.30 5.64
N VAL A 221 -2.86 -24.06 4.66
CA VAL A 221 -3.54 -25.22 4.04
C VAL A 221 -3.66 -26.41 5.01
N GLU A 222 -2.94 -26.44 6.12
CA GLU A 222 -3.18 -27.41 7.18
C GLU A 222 -4.51 -27.19 7.94
N GLN A 223 -5.22 -26.09 7.71
CA GLN A 223 -6.56 -25.84 8.26
C GLN A 223 -7.65 -25.92 7.18
N PRO A 224 -8.53 -26.96 7.21
CA PRO A 224 -9.49 -27.24 6.12
C PRO A 224 -10.62 -26.21 5.96
N LEU A 225 -10.69 -25.18 6.78
CA LEU A 225 -11.75 -24.14 6.75
C LEU A 225 -11.52 -23.02 5.72
N LEU A 226 -10.40 -23.01 4.99
CA LEU A 226 -9.96 -21.84 4.20
C LEU A 226 -10.02 -22.02 2.68
N VAL A 227 -10.42 -23.17 2.18
CA VAL A 227 -10.63 -23.43 0.74
C VAL A 227 -11.66 -22.46 0.11
N PRO A 228 -12.76 -22.08 0.79
CA PRO A 228 -13.69 -21.08 0.26
C PRO A 228 -13.10 -19.68 0.10
N SER A 229 -12.19 -19.29 1.01
CA SER A 229 -11.52 -17.98 0.95
C SER A 229 -10.55 -17.87 -0.23
N TYR A 230 -9.88 -18.94 -0.58
CA TYR A 230 -9.01 -19.04 -1.75
C TYR A 230 -9.78 -18.81 -3.07
N PHE A 231 -10.94 -19.46 -3.22
CA PHE A 231 -11.82 -19.28 -4.38
C PHE A 231 -12.36 -17.85 -4.46
N SER A 232 -12.70 -17.23 -3.34
CA SER A 232 -13.18 -15.85 -3.30
C SER A 232 -12.07 -14.84 -3.65
N LEU A 233 -10.83 -15.06 -3.20
CA LEU A 233 -9.66 -14.25 -3.56
C LEU A 233 -9.30 -14.38 -5.04
N LEU A 234 -9.37 -15.60 -5.60
CA LEU A 234 -9.16 -15.87 -7.02
C LEU A 234 -10.25 -15.19 -7.88
N HIS A 235 -11.50 -15.24 -7.43
CA HIS A 235 -12.61 -14.59 -8.12
C HIS A 235 -12.49 -13.06 -8.03
N MET A 236 -12.06 -12.51 -6.89
CA MET A 236 -11.80 -11.10 -6.71
C MET A 236 -10.60 -10.65 -7.55
N SER A 237 -9.55 -11.46 -7.67
CA SER A 237 -8.41 -11.16 -8.53
C SER A 237 -8.80 -11.17 -10.01
N HIS A 238 -9.63 -12.11 -10.44
CA HIS A 238 -10.15 -12.16 -11.82
C HIS A 238 -11.06 -10.96 -12.12
N SER A 239 -11.92 -10.58 -11.19
CA SER A 239 -12.78 -9.39 -11.31
C SER A 239 -11.97 -8.09 -11.36
N LEU A 240 -10.88 -7.98 -10.59
CA LEU A 240 -9.96 -6.85 -10.67
C LEU A 240 -9.18 -6.83 -11.98
N TYR A 241 -8.86 -7.98 -12.55
CA TYR A 241 -8.20 -8.09 -13.85
C TYR A 241 -9.10 -7.59 -14.99
N THR A 242 -10.37 -7.95 -14.98
CA THR A 242 -11.38 -7.43 -15.94
C THR A 242 -11.60 -5.92 -15.75
N LEU A 243 -11.71 -5.43 -14.52
CA LEU A 243 -11.80 -4.00 -14.20
C LEU A 243 -10.58 -3.21 -14.65
N SER A 244 -9.37 -3.76 -14.53
CA SER A 244 -8.16 -3.09 -15.02
C SER A 244 -8.11 -3.03 -16.54
N GLY A 245 -8.62 -4.05 -17.23
CA GLY A 245 -8.81 -4.08 -18.68
C GLY A 245 -9.83 -3.04 -19.15
N GLU A 246 -10.96 -2.94 -18.46
CA GLU A 246 -11.98 -1.92 -18.74
C GLU A 246 -11.49 -0.50 -18.44
N ALA A 247 -10.72 -0.29 -17.37
CA ALA A 247 -10.10 0.99 -17.08
C ALA A 247 -9.11 1.42 -18.17
N LEU A 248 -8.33 0.48 -18.70
CA LEU A 248 -7.44 0.74 -19.85
C LEU A 248 -8.22 1.06 -21.13
N GLN A 249 -9.34 0.39 -21.38
CA GLN A 249 -10.23 0.70 -22.51
C GLN A 249 -10.92 2.06 -22.34
N PHE A 250 -11.35 2.40 -21.12
CA PHE A 250 -11.93 3.70 -20.81
C PHE A 250 -10.91 4.83 -21.02
N VAL A 251 -9.68 4.70 -20.56
CA VAL A 251 -8.61 5.67 -20.81
C VAL A 251 -8.35 5.82 -22.31
N HIS A 252 -8.42 4.73 -23.07
CA HIS A 252 -8.29 4.76 -24.54
C HIS A 252 -9.46 5.49 -25.21
N SER A 253 -10.70 5.28 -24.72
CA SER A 253 -11.89 5.95 -25.27
C SER A 253 -11.92 7.45 -24.96
N VAL A 254 -11.45 7.85 -23.77
CA VAL A 254 -11.34 9.27 -23.40
C VAL A 254 -10.24 9.97 -24.22
N SER A 255 -9.12 9.30 -24.47
CA SER A 255 -8.04 9.82 -25.33
C SER A 255 -8.52 10.02 -26.75
N SER A 256 -9.24 9.07 -27.32
CA SER A 256 -9.78 9.18 -28.68
C SER A 256 -10.90 10.22 -28.84
N SER A 257 -11.66 10.48 -27.77
CA SER A 257 -12.67 11.54 -27.75
C SER A 257 -12.06 12.95 -27.65
N GLN A 258 -10.88 13.09 -27.08
CA GLN A 258 -10.15 14.36 -27.03
C GLN A 258 -9.42 14.69 -28.34
N GLU A 259 -9.08 13.69 -29.13
CA GLU A 259 -8.52 13.90 -30.49
C GLU A 259 -9.59 14.29 -31.52
N ALA A 260 -10.86 14.07 -31.21
CA ALA A 260 -11.97 14.38 -32.11
C ALA A 260 -12.61 15.77 -31.87
N MET A 261 -12.15 16.55 -30.89
CA MET A 261 -12.51 17.93 -30.61
C MET A 261 -11.35 18.88 -30.88
#